data_b2eb324ed1c5a9e39afe4853d9469988
#
_entry.id   b2eb324ed1c5a9e39afe4853d9469988
#
_cell.length_a   1.000
_cell.length_b   1.000
_cell.length_c   1.000
_cell.angle_alpha   90.00
_cell.angle_beta   90.00
_cell.angle_gamma   90.00
#
_symmetry.space_group_name_H-M   'P 1'
#
loop_
_entity.id
_entity.type
_entity.pdbx_description
1 polymer ?
#
loop_
_entity_poly.entity_id
_entity_poly.type
_entity_poly.pdbx_seq_one_letter_code
_entity_poly.pdbx_strand_id
1 'polypeptide(L)'
;MIISVIGSGGKTTKIKQLKDQYLKEGKGVLMTTSTHMKIEENTLVDPSYEEIINEIKKHGYVHAGSKAKNQKIKALDDDLLKRLKKEIDVILIEADGSHGLPLKYPRNHEPVVDKDSNEIILITSLKGLGKPAQDVVHGYQEMKVDGNQRVDSLFIQQLINIYLKKIDKYNVPIKIQVNEA
;
A
#
# COMPACT_ATOMS: atom_id res chain seq x y z
N MET A 1 7.35 -11.41 -9.02
CA MET A 1 5.91 -11.20 -8.69
C MET A 1 5.72 -9.83 -8.06
N ILE A 2 4.68 -9.05 -8.44
CA ILE A 2 4.43 -7.71 -7.92
C ILE A 2 3.05 -7.69 -7.27
N ILE A 3 2.96 -7.21 -6.03
CA ILE A 3 1.73 -7.11 -5.26
C ILE A 3 1.54 -5.65 -4.83
N SER A 4 0.45 -5.04 -5.26
CA SER A 4 0.05 -3.70 -4.81
C SER A 4 -0.94 -3.79 -3.64
N VAL A 5 -0.62 -3.12 -2.53
CA VAL A 5 -1.47 -3.06 -1.33
C VAL A 5 -2.08 -1.67 -1.22
N ILE A 6 -3.40 -1.61 -1.22
CA ILE A 6 -4.20 -0.39 -1.23
C ILE A 6 -5.19 -0.31 -0.06
N GLY A 7 -5.88 0.81 0.07
CA GLY A 7 -6.87 1.04 1.13
C GLY A 7 -6.26 1.58 2.42
N SER A 8 -6.79 1.20 3.57
CA SER A 8 -6.34 1.70 4.87
C SER A 8 -6.67 0.75 6.03
N GLY A 9 -6.07 1.04 7.19
CA GLY A 9 -6.32 0.24 8.39
C GLY A 9 -5.51 -1.07 8.45
N GLY A 10 -4.22 -1.03 8.04
CA GLY A 10 -3.32 -2.18 8.23
C GLY A 10 -2.42 -2.54 7.06
N LYS A 11 -2.26 -1.67 6.05
CA LYS A 11 -1.40 -1.94 4.88
C LYS A 11 0.03 -2.31 5.25
N THR A 12 0.69 -1.48 6.06
CA THR A 12 2.08 -1.71 6.47
C THR A 12 2.24 -3.05 7.21
N THR A 13 1.28 -3.39 8.07
CA THR A 13 1.24 -4.70 8.75
C THR A 13 1.12 -5.83 7.74
N LYS A 14 0.22 -5.68 6.75
CA LYS A 14 0.04 -6.70 5.70
C LYS A 14 1.30 -6.87 4.85
N ILE A 15 1.95 -5.78 4.45
CA ILE A 15 3.20 -5.82 3.70
C ILE A 15 4.29 -6.57 4.50
N LYS A 16 4.41 -6.29 5.81
CA LYS A 16 5.35 -7.00 6.68
C LYS A 16 5.03 -8.49 6.79
N GLN A 17 3.76 -8.87 6.93
CA GLN A 17 3.34 -10.27 6.94
C GLN A 17 3.67 -10.99 5.63
N LEU A 18 3.41 -10.36 4.49
CA LEU A 18 3.77 -10.91 3.18
C LEU A 18 5.28 -11.05 3.02
N LYS A 19 6.05 -10.04 3.42
CA LYS A 19 7.51 -10.12 3.45
C LYS A 19 7.97 -11.36 4.23
N ASP A 20 7.48 -11.53 5.47
CA ASP A 20 7.87 -12.65 6.32
C ASP A 20 7.46 -14.00 5.72
N GLN A 21 6.31 -14.06 5.06
CA GLN A 21 5.87 -15.26 4.33
C GLN A 21 6.84 -15.62 3.20
N TYR A 22 7.16 -14.64 2.32
CA TYR A 22 8.02 -14.90 1.17
C TYR A 22 9.48 -15.16 1.55
N LEU A 23 9.96 -14.58 2.65
CA LEU A 23 11.27 -14.93 3.21
C LEU A 23 11.34 -16.40 3.65
N LYS A 24 10.29 -16.93 4.26
CA LYS A 24 10.20 -18.38 4.60
C LYS A 24 10.18 -19.27 3.37
N GLU A 25 9.72 -18.76 2.23
CA GLU A 25 9.77 -19.46 0.94
C GLU A 25 11.13 -19.30 0.23
N GLY A 26 12.11 -18.66 0.86
CA GLY A 26 13.45 -18.40 0.31
C GLY A 26 13.51 -17.34 -0.79
N LYS A 27 12.48 -16.47 -0.89
CA LYS A 27 12.38 -15.44 -1.93
C LYS A 27 12.97 -14.12 -1.47
N GLY A 28 13.65 -13.43 -2.38
CA GLY A 28 14.11 -12.06 -2.19
C GLY A 28 12.97 -11.05 -2.31
N VAL A 29 12.84 -10.13 -1.33
CA VAL A 29 11.70 -9.21 -1.24
C VAL A 29 12.14 -7.74 -1.26
N LEU A 30 11.57 -6.94 -2.17
CA LEU A 30 11.61 -5.48 -2.12
C LEU A 30 10.28 -4.96 -1.56
N MET A 31 10.35 -4.13 -0.52
CA MET A 31 9.21 -3.32 -0.05
C MET A 31 9.42 -1.87 -0.50
N THR A 32 8.41 -1.29 -1.15
CA THR A 32 8.47 0.10 -1.63
C THR A 32 7.08 0.74 -1.66
N THR A 33 6.96 1.93 -2.19
CA THR A 33 5.70 2.65 -2.33
C THR A 33 5.59 3.32 -3.70
N SER A 34 4.39 3.47 -4.21
CA SER A 34 4.08 4.33 -5.37
C SER A 34 3.56 5.71 -4.95
N THR A 35 3.39 5.95 -3.65
CA THR A 35 2.93 7.22 -3.08
C THR A 35 3.95 7.78 -2.08
N HIS A 36 3.64 7.78 -0.79
CA HIS A 36 4.55 8.20 0.26
C HIS A 36 4.44 7.27 1.46
N MET A 37 5.57 6.84 1.98
CA MET A 37 5.68 5.94 3.12
C MET A 37 6.65 6.51 4.16
N LYS A 38 6.45 6.21 5.44
CA LYS A 38 7.40 6.62 6.50
C LYS A 38 8.72 5.87 6.33
N ILE A 39 9.82 6.57 6.58
CA ILE A 39 11.13 5.93 6.74
C ILE A 39 11.10 5.12 8.02
N GLU A 40 11.47 3.84 7.93
CA GLU A 40 11.71 2.94 9.06
C GLU A 40 13.22 2.78 9.26
N GLU A 41 13.62 2.21 10.39
CA GLU A 41 15.00 1.77 10.60
C GLU A 41 15.40 0.81 9.48
N ASN A 42 16.58 0.98 8.90
CA ASN A 42 17.08 0.23 7.74
C ASN A 42 16.37 0.49 6.39
N THR A 43 15.61 1.59 6.25
CA THR A 43 15.11 2.01 4.95
C THR A 43 16.23 2.61 4.12
N LEU A 44 16.47 2.09 2.91
CA LEU A 44 17.38 2.71 1.94
C LEU A 44 16.66 3.88 1.24
N VAL A 45 17.28 5.05 1.32
CA VAL A 45 16.77 6.29 0.70
C VAL A 45 17.66 6.68 -0.47
N ASP A 46 17.07 6.87 -1.64
CA ASP A 46 17.78 7.12 -2.92
C ASP A 46 18.85 6.05 -3.25
N PRO A 47 18.57 4.74 -3.07
CA PRO A 47 19.58 3.71 -3.29
C PRO A 47 19.89 3.50 -4.77
N SER A 48 21.11 3.06 -5.03
CA SER A 48 21.49 2.46 -6.30
C SER A 48 20.90 1.06 -6.46
N TYR A 49 20.92 0.54 -7.69
CA TYR A 49 20.53 -0.83 -7.98
C TYR A 49 21.36 -1.85 -7.17
N GLU A 50 22.70 -1.65 -7.13
CA GLU A 50 23.65 -2.52 -6.45
C GLU A 50 23.41 -2.58 -4.94
N GLU A 51 23.09 -1.46 -4.31
CA GLU A 51 22.75 -1.41 -2.88
C GLU A 51 21.48 -2.24 -2.60
N ILE A 52 20.42 -2.11 -3.40
CA ILE A 52 19.20 -2.90 -3.25
C ILE A 52 19.47 -4.40 -3.38
N ILE A 53 20.20 -4.81 -4.42
CA ILE A 53 20.52 -6.23 -4.66
C ILE A 53 21.41 -6.79 -3.55
N ASN A 54 22.39 -6.03 -3.07
CA ASN A 54 23.26 -6.46 -1.98
C ASN A 54 22.50 -6.63 -0.66
N GLU A 55 21.57 -5.72 -0.33
CA GLU A 55 20.74 -5.88 0.86
C GLU A 55 19.83 -7.12 0.78
N ILE A 56 19.22 -7.38 -0.40
CA ILE A 56 18.41 -8.60 -0.59
C ILE A 56 19.29 -9.86 -0.45
N LYS A 57 20.49 -9.88 -1.03
CA LYS A 57 21.41 -11.02 -0.89
C LYS A 57 21.84 -11.27 0.56
N LYS A 58 22.01 -10.20 1.34
CA LYS A 58 22.49 -10.26 2.72
C LYS A 58 21.38 -10.58 3.72
N HIS A 59 20.20 -9.99 3.56
CA HIS A 59 19.11 -10.04 4.52
C HIS A 59 17.82 -10.68 4.00
N GLY A 60 17.76 -11.05 2.72
CA GLY A 60 16.57 -11.58 2.06
C GLY A 60 15.56 -10.50 1.65
N TYR A 61 15.67 -9.30 2.20
CA TYR A 61 14.74 -8.20 1.89
C TYR A 61 15.39 -6.83 2.00
N VAL A 62 14.72 -5.85 1.40
CA VAL A 62 15.03 -4.42 1.53
C VAL A 62 13.76 -3.58 1.55
N HIS A 63 13.75 -2.51 2.34
CA HIS A 63 12.76 -1.44 2.25
C HIS A 63 13.44 -0.23 1.61
N ALA A 64 12.93 0.23 0.47
CA ALA A 64 13.61 1.26 -0.32
C ALA A 64 12.63 2.22 -1.01
N GLY A 65 13.08 3.44 -1.22
CA GLY A 65 12.36 4.46 -1.99
C GLY A 65 13.20 5.71 -2.21
N SER A 66 12.72 6.61 -3.04
CA SER A 66 13.35 7.91 -3.25
C SER A 66 12.99 8.87 -2.11
N LYS A 67 13.88 9.81 -1.82
CA LYS A 67 13.68 10.82 -0.77
C LYS A 67 12.42 11.65 -1.00
N ALA A 68 11.65 11.84 0.06
CA ALA A 68 10.52 12.76 0.10
C ALA A 68 10.63 13.71 1.30
N LYS A 69 9.72 14.69 1.39
CA LYS A 69 9.64 15.59 2.55
C LYS A 69 9.14 14.86 3.80
N ASN A 70 9.34 15.44 4.98
CA ASN A 70 8.78 14.99 6.26
C ASN A 70 9.16 13.55 6.64
N GLN A 71 10.44 13.18 6.51
CA GLN A 71 10.95 11.86 6.85
C GLN A 71 10.16 10.71 6.18
N LYS A 72 9.86 10.89 4.90
CA LYS A 72 9.18 9.89 4.07
C LYS A 72 10.03 9.53 2.86
N ILE A 73 9.74 8.36 2.31
CA ILE A 73 10.12 7.97 0.96
C ILE A 73 8.92 8.08 0.02
N LYS A 74 9.19 8.23 -1.26
CA LYS A 74 8.26 8.13 -2.38
C LYS A 74 8.70 7.01 -3.32
N ALA A 75 7.98 6.83 -4.43
CA ALA A 75 8.32 5.85 -5.46
C ALA A 75 9.81 5.91 -5.84
N LEU A 76 10.41 4.75 -6.08
CA LEU A 76 11.71 4.63 -6.74
C LEU A 76 11.64 5.22 -8.15
N ASP A 77 12.81 5.58 -8.67
CA ASP A 77 12.95 5.96 -10.08
C ASP A 77 12.40 4.86 -11.00
N ASP A 78 11.69 5.25 -12.07
CA ASP A 78 11.00 4.30 -12.95
C ASP A 78 11.96 3.34 -13.66
N ASP A 79 13.15 3.80 -14.08
CA ASP A 79 14.09 2.94 -14.77
C ASP A 79 14.80 1.99 -13.80
N LEU A 80 15.07 2.44 -12.58
CA LEU A 80 15.55 1.59 -11.51
C LEU A 80 14.51 0.49 -11.19
N LEU A 81 13.24 0.87 -10.99
CA LEU A 81 12.18 -0.08 -10.68
C LEU A 81 11.98 -1.11 -11.82
N LYS A 82 12.04 -0.68 -13.08
CA LYS A 82 11.97 -1.60 -14.24
C LYS A 82 13.10 -2.64 -14.26
N ARG A 83 14.32 -2.24 -13.86
CA ARG A 83 15.45 -3.19 -13.75
C ARG A 83 15.18 -4.20 -12.63
N LEU A 84 14.78 -3.71 -11.45
CA LEU A 84 14.51 -4.52 -10.26
C LEU A 84 13.37 -5.53 -10.49
N LYS A 85 12.32 -5.17 -11.23
CA LYS A 85 11.21 -6.06 -11.61
C LYS A 85 11.64 -7.33 -12.35
N LYS A 86 12.79 -7.32 -13.01
CA LYS A 86 13.30 -8.47 -13.77
C LYS A 86 14.07 -9.47 -12.91
N GLU A 87 14.55 -9.06 -11.75
CA GLU A 87 15.49 -9.85 -10.96
C GLU A 87 14.99 -10.17 -9.55
N ILE A 88 14.12 -9.33 -8.97
CA ILE A 88 13.60 -9.56 -7.63
C ILE A 88 12.38 -10.48 -7.68
N ASP A 89 12.39 -11.50 -6.83
CA ASP A 89 11.31 -12.50 -6.78
C ASP A 89 9.97 -11.88 -6.44
N VAL A 90 9.93 -11.00 -5.43
CA VAL A 90 8.71 -10.36 -4.94
C VAL A 90 8.91 -8.88 -4.67
N ILE A 91 8.03 -8.06 -5.24
CA ILE A 91 7.97 -6.62 -4.98
C ILE A 91 6.62 -6.31 -4.33
N LEU A 92 6.66 -5.77 -3.11
CA LEU A 92 5.48 -5.36 -2.35
C LEU A 92 5.40 -3.82 -2.39
N ILE A 93 4.30 -3.29 -2.95
CA ILE A 93 4.14 -1.86 -3.17
C ILE A 93 2.97 -1.34 -2.32
N GLU A 94 3.25 -0.40 -1.39
CA GLU A 94 2.18 0.40 -0.79
C GLU A 94 1.71 1.44 -1.80
N ALA A 95 0.52 1.22 -2.37
CA ALA A 95 0.02 2.01 -3.50
C ALA A 95 -1.05 3.06 -3.12
N ASP A 96 -1.17 3.37 -1.83
CA ASP A 96 -2.20 4.29 -1.34
C ASP A 96 -1.87 4.81 0.07
N GLY A 97 -1.81 6.14 0.26
CA GLY A 97 -1.57 6.77 1.56
C GLY A 97 -2.87 7.03 2.32
N SER A 98 -2.95 6.70 3.62
CA SER A 98 -4.15 6.88 4.45
C SER A 98 -3.97 7.78 5.68
N HIS A 99 -2.80 8.39 5.82
CA HIS A 99 -2.47 9.26 6.98
C HIS A 99 -2.73 8.63 8.36
N GLY A 100 -2.70 7.30 8.45
CA GLY A 100 -2.91 6.57 9.70
C GLY A 100 -4.38 6.36 10.09
N LEU A 101 -5.35 6.89 9.31
CA LEU A 101 -6.76 6.67 9.58
C LEU A 101 -7.20 5.25 9.17
N PRO A 102 -8.18 4.66 9.89
CA PRO A 102 -8.62 3.28 9.66
C PRO A 102 -9.35 3.09 8.32
N LEU A 103 -9.98 4.13 7.81
CA LEU A 103 -10.74 4.12 6.56
C LEU A 103 -10.24 5.21 5.62
N LYS A 104 -10.48 5.04 4.31
CA LYS A 104 -10.10 6.00 3.30
C LYS A 104 -11.07 6.01 2.13
N TYR A 105 -11.40 7.21 1.67
CA TYR A 105 -11.96 7.46 0.35
C TYR A 105 -10.82 7.73 -0.64
N PRO A 106 -10.66 6.94 -1.72
CA PRO A 106 -9.58 7.16 -2.68
C PRO A 106 -9.85 8.39 -3.55
N ARG A 107 -8.88 9.31 -3.61
CA ARG A 107 -8.94 10.49 -4.49
C ARG A 107 -8.98 10.10 -5.96
N ASN A 108 -9.22 11.08 -6.85
CA ASN A 108 -9.35 10.81 -8.28
C ASN A 108 -8.15 10.07 -8.89
N HIS A 109 -6.93 10.42 -8.48
CA HIS A 109 -5.68 9.79 -8.94
C HIS A 109 -5.27 8.56 -8.12
N GLU A 110 -6.00 8.19 -7.08
CA GLU A 110 -5.72 7.05 -6.21
C GLU A 110 -6.67 5.88 -6.49
N PRO A 111 -6.23 4.66 -6.19
CA PRO A 111 -4.88 4.26 -5.81
C PRO A 111 -3.90 4.29 -6.98
N VAL A 112 -2.59 4.43 -6.69
CA VAL A 112 -1.51 4.41 -7.67
C VAL A 112 -0.94 2.99 -7.78
N VAL A 113 -1.74 2.09 -8.33
CA VAL A 113 -1.35 0.69 -8.54
C VAL A 113 -0.32 0.59 -9.66
N ASP A 114 0.72 -0.20 -9.45
CA ASP A 114 1.70 -0.49 -10.48
C ASP A 114 1.05 -1.31 -11.62
N LYS A 115 1.27 -0.89 -12.86
CA LYS A 115 0.65 -1.51 -14.05
C LYS A 115 1.03 -2.97 -14.27
N ASP A 116 2.19 -3.38 -13.74
CA ASP A 116 2.71 -4.74 -13.85
C ASP A 116 2.36 -5.59 -12.60
N SER A 117 1.45 -5.10 -11.73
CA SER A 117 0.97 -5.86 -10.58
C SER A 117 0.34 -7.18 -11.01
N ASN A 118 0.72 -8.25 -10.32
CA ASN A 118 0.13 -9.58 -10.50
C ASN A 118 -1.07 -9.81 -9.57
N GLU A 119 -1.16 -9.03 -8.48
CA GLU A 119 -2.23 -9.10 -7.49
C GLU A 119 -2.42 -7.72 -6.84
N ILE A 120 -3.67 -7.41 -6.49
CA ILE A 120 -4.02 -6.24 -5.68
C ILE A 120 -4.65 -6.72 -4.37
N ILE A 121 -4.17 -6.19 -3.24
CA ILE A 121 -4.78 -6.45 -1.93
C ILE A 121 -5.40 -5.15 -1.42
N LEU A 122 -6.72 -5.13 -1.32
CA LEU A 122 -7.49 -4.03 -0.74
C LEU A 122 -7.67 -4.28 0.76
N ILE A 123 -7.11 -3.39 1.58
CA ILE A 123 -7.27 -3.42 3.03
C ILE A 123 -8.33 -2.42 3.46
N THR A 124 -9.21 -2.83 4.35
CA THR A 124 -10.13 -1.95 5.08
C THR A 124 -10.20 -2.40 6.55
N SER A 125 -10.81 -1.59 7.41
CA SER A 125 -10.86 -1.89 8.84
C SER A 125 -12.22 -1.58 9.46
N LEU A 126 -12.62 -2.39 10.42
CA LEU A 126 -13.82 -2.17 11.23
C LEU A 126 -13.60 -1.16 12.38
N LYS A 127 -12.37 -0.70 12.60
CA LYS A 127 -12.04 0.29 13.67
C LYS A 127 -12.78 1.61 13.56
N GLY A 128 -13.34 1.92 12.39
CA GLY A 128 -14.15 3.10 12.14
C GLY A 128 -15.63 2.95 12.49
N LEU A 129 -16.14 1.73 12.73
CA LEU A 129 -17.56 1.50 12.99
C LEU A 129 -18.08 2.32 14.16
N GLY A 130 -19.27 2.92 13.98
CA GLY A 130 -19.96 3.75 14.97
C GLY A 130 -19.35 5.13 15.20
N LYS A 131 -18.21 5.47 14.59
CA LYS A 131 -17.53 6.76 14.75
C LYS A 131 -17.95 7.74 13.64
N PRO A 132 -17.84 9.07 13.87
CA PRO A 132 -18.07 10.06 12.83
C PRO A 132 -17.10 9.90 11.66
N ALA A 133 -17.57 10.08 10.43
CA ALA A 133 -16.75 9.93 9.22
C ALA A 133 -15.52 10.85 9.23
N GLN A 134 -15.67 12.09 9.71
CA GLN A 134 -14.58 13.06 9.81
C GLN A 134 -13.41 12.58 10.68
N ASP A 135 -13.65 11.71 11.66
CA ASP A 135 -12.63 11.26 12.62
C ASP A 135 -11.89 10.01 12.12
N VAL A 136 -12.47 9.24 11.19
CA VAL A 136 -11.98 7.91 10.84
C VAL A 136 -11.79 7.66 9.35
N VAL A 137 -12.29 8.54 8.47
CA VAL A 137 -12.20 8.37 7.02
C VAL A 137 -11.31 9.45 6.40
N HIS A 138 -10.14 9.09 5.93
CA HIS A 138 -9.30 10.01 5.16
C HIS A 138 -10.00 10.33 3.83
N GLY A 139 -10.18 11.64 3.54
CA GLY A 139 -10.84 12.11 2.32
C GLY A 139 -12.37 12.05 2.36
N TYR A 140 -13.01 11.98 3.53
CA TYR A 140 -14.47 11.94 3.66
C TYR A 140 -15.17 13.13 2.95
N GLN A 141 -14.51 14.29 2.90
CA GLN A 141 -15.05 15.50 2.25
C GLN A 141 -15.31 15.27 0.74
N GLU A 142 -14.49 14.43 0.11
CA GLU A 142 -14.62 14.10 -1.31
C GLU A 142 -15.79 13.13 -1.58
N MET A 143 -16.27 12.42 -0.53
CA MET A 143 -17.49 11.60 -0.60
C MET A 143 -18.77 12.43 -0.62
N LYS A 144 -18.71 13.73 -0.29
CA LYS A 144 -19.90 14.60 -0.12
C LYS A 144 -20.88 14.08 0.94
N VAL A 145 -20.36 13.47 2.00
CA VAL A 145 -21.13 13.02 3.17
C VAL A 145 -20.97 14.02 4.30
N ASP A 146 -21.96 14.06 5.22
CA ASP A 146 -21.81 14.81 6.47
C ASP A 146 -20.68 14.20 7.30
N GLY A 147 -19.74 15.04 7.75
CA GLY A 147 -18.64 14.61 8.62
C GLY A 147 -19.09 13.94 9.91
N ASN A 148 -20.26 14.32 10.44
CA ASN A 148 -20.86 13.70 11.62
C ASN A 148 -21.60 12.38 11.33
N GLN A 149 -21.81 12.02 10.05
CA GLN A 149 -22.40 10.74 9.71
C GLN A 149 -21.60 9.60 10.34
N ARG A 150 -22.28 8.74 11.08
CA ARG A 150 -21.63 7.57 11.69
C ARG A 150 -21.36 6.52 10.63
N VAL A 151 -20.15 6.01 10.67
CA VAL A 151 -19.71 4.90 9.80
C VAL A 151 -20.41 3.62 10.24
N ASP A 152 -21.16 3.03 9.35
CA ASP A 152 -21.79 1.71 9.50
C ASP A 152 -21.21 0.71 8.47
N SER A 153 -21.74 -0.51 8.46
CA SER A 153 -21.28 -1.54 7.52
C SER A 153 -21.56 -1.18 6.05
N LEU A 154 -22.67 -0.49 5.77
CA LEU A 154 -23.01 -0.03 4.41
C LEU A 154 -22.03 1.03 3.94
N PHE A 155 -21.61 1.94 4.83
CA PHE A 155 -20.59 2.93 4.53
C PHE A 155 -19.26 2.27 4.14
N ILE A 156 -18.81 1.27 4.91
CA ILE A 156 -17.58 0.52 4.60
C ILE A 156 -17.71 -0.22 3.27
N GLN A 157 -18.87 -0.84 3.02
CA GLN A 157 -19.13 -1.52 1.75
C GLN A 157 -19.11 -0.55 0.56
N GLN A 158 -19.64 0.66 0.72
CA GLN A 158 -19.56 1.71 -0.31
C GLN A 158 -18.10 2.07 -0.62
N LEU A 159 -17.25 2.24 0.40
CA LEU A 159 -15.81 2.48 0.20
C LEU A 159 -15.15 1.34 -0.57
N ILE A 160 -15.42 0.10 -0.22
CA ILE A 160 -14.91 -1.08 -0.94
C ILE A 160 -15.35 -1.03 -2.41
N ASN A 161 -16.62 -0.79 -2.68
CA ASN A 161 -17.16 -0.73 -4.04
C ASN A 161 -16.52 0.39 -4.88
N ILE A 162 -16.21 1.54 -4.26
CA ILE A 162 -15.50 2.65 -4.92
C ILE A 162 -14.09 2.22 -5.31
N TYR A 163 -13.36 1.54 -4.42
CA TYR A 163 -12.05 0.99 -4.74
C TYR A 163 -12.13 -0.02 -5.88
N LEU A 164 -13.05 -0.98 -5.81
CA LEU A 164 -13.22 -2.02 -6.84
C LEU A 164 -13.44 -1.41 -8.22
N LYS A 165 -14.32 -0.39 -8.34
CA LYS A 165 -14.54 0.33 -9.61
C LYS A 165 -13.28 1.00 -10.14
N LYS A 166 -12.41 1.53 -9.26
CA LYS A 166 -11.17 2.20 -9.66
C LYS A 166 -10.08 1.23 -10.11
N ILE A 167 -10.04 0.03 -9.56
CA ILE A 167 -8.99 -0.96 -9.83
C ILE A 167 -9.39 -2.02 -10.86
N ASP A 168 -10.64 -2.10 -11.25
CA ASP A 168 -11.16 -3.03 -12.26
C ASP A 168 -10.37 -3.00 -13.59
N LYS A 169 -9.90 -1.82 -13.97
CA LYS A 169 -9.08 -1.61 -15.18
C LYS A 169 -7.76 -2.37 -15.22
N TYR A 170 -7.25 -2.84 -14.08
CA TYR A 170 -5.98 -3.58 -14.03
C TYR A 170 -6.13 -5.05 -14.41
N ASN A 171 -7.33 -5.60 -14.36
CA ASN A 171 -7.66 -6.98 -14.74
C ASN A 171 -6.75 -8.04 -14.10
N VAL A 172 -6.50 -7.91 -12.81
CA VAL A 172 -5.68 -8.83 -12.00
C VAL A 172 -6.48 -9.33 -10.80
N PRO A 173 -6.10 -10.47 -10.18
CA PRO A 173 -6.72 -10.95 -8.95
C PRO A 173 -6.75 -9.88 -7.86
N ILE A 174 -7.92 -9.70 -7.24
CA ILE A 174 -8.13 -8.77 -6.14
C ILE A 174 -8.48 -9.57 -4.90
N LYS A 175 -7.73 -9.36 -3.81
CA LYS A 175 -8.05 -9.88 -2.49
C LYS A 175 -8.53 -8.73 -1.61
N ILE A 176 -9.65 -8.93 -0.92
CA ILE A 176 -10.16 -7.97 0.07
C ILE A 176 -9.88 -8.52 1.46
N GLN A 177 -9.22 -7.73 2.28
CA GLN A 177 -8.97 -8.05 3.68
C GLN A 177 -9.64 -7.00 4.56
N VAL A 178 -10.54 -7.46 5.43
CA VAL A 178 -11.19 -6.64 6.45
C VAL A 178 -10.51 -6.93 7.78
N ASN A 179 -9.85 -5.93 8.35
CA ASN A 179 -9.22 -6.05 9.65
C ASN A 179 -10.23 -5.73 10.76
N GLU A 180 -10.21 -6.53 11.80
CA GLU A 180 -11.03 -6.32 12.98
C GLU A 180 -10.60 -5.07 13.78
N ALA A 181 -11.45 -4.63 14.68
CA ALA A 181 -11.26 -3.44 15.51
C ALA A 181 -10.16 -3.64 16.57
#